data_a2595bb5372d304a0d0c05b3fa8d1958
#
_entry.id   a2595bb5372d304a0d0c05b3fa8d1958
#
_cell.length_a   1.000
_cell.length_b   1.000
_cell.length_c   1.000
_cell.angle_alpha   90.00
_cell.angle_beta   90.00
_cell.angle_gamma   90.00
#
_symmetry.space_group_name_H-M   'P 1'
#
loop_
_entity.id
_entity.type
_entity.pdbx_description
1 polymer ?
#
loop_
_entity_poly.entity_id
_entity_poly.type
_entity_poly.pdbx_seq_one_letter_code
_entity_poly.pdbx_strand_id
1 'polypeptide(L)'
;EQQGVKISSFFYNVNNKIENLRFYDGTIVHLSDIGLTLQQTDAQESVYGSGFDDVIHANGGDDVVWGKGGNDIIYGGAGDDDLRGEGGNDELYGGAGDDNLYGGNGDDILFGGAGNDDMNGEDGRDIYLYNLGDGLDTIYDGVSSKEEGDIIRFGEGISLDDITFETDGSSLKMILNGDETQGLILQSFFNTYDDNAKNKVLEFADGTKINLLTNPPSLSSQNASDLLTQ
;
A
#
# COMPACT_ATOMS: atom_id res chain seq x y z
N GLU A 1 -25.65 -25.14 -2.33
CA GLU A 1 -25.45 -24.10 -3.36
C GLU A 1 -25.87 -22.77 -2.75
N GLN A 2 -24.92 -21.89 -2.48
CA GLN A 2 -25.21 -20.52 -2.10
C GLN A 2 -25.77 -19.80 -3.34
N GLN A 3 -27.06 -19.51 -3.35
CA GLN A 3 -27.65 -18.64 -4.34
C GLN A 3 -27.37 -17.18 -3.91
N GLY A 4 -26.29 -16.62 -4.44
CA GLY A 4 -25.99 -15.20 -4.28
C GLY A 4 -26.98 -14.33 -5.07
N VAL A 5 -27.39 -13.22 -4.50
CA VAL A 5 -28.12 -12.18 -5.24
C VAL A 5 -27.10 -11.32 -5.97
N LYS A 6 -27.08 -11.34 -7.30
CA LYS A 6 -26.28 -10.40 -8.08
C LYS A 6 -27.11 -9.16 -8.35
N ILE A 7 -26.68 -8.03 -7.80
CA ILE A 7 -27.27 -6.70 -8.07
C ILE A 7 -26.34 -6.03 -9.10
N SER A 8 -26.75 -6.03 -10.37
CA SER A 8 -26.04 -5.33 -11.43
C SER A 8 -26.42 -3.84 -11.45
N SER A 9 -25.45 -2.97 -11.67
CA SER A 9 -25.63 -1.51 -11.76
C SER A 9 -25.91 -0.78 -10.44
N PHE A 10 -25.45 -1.33 -9.32
CA PHE A 10 -25.66 -0.76 -8.00
C PHE A 10 -24.97 0.61 -7.81
N PHE A 11 -23.83 0.84 -8.45
CA PHE A 11 -22.93 1.99 -8.21
C PHE A 11 -22.92 3.05 -9.31
N TYR A 12 -23.71 2.91 -10.37
CA TYR A 12 -23.67 3.83 -11.50
C TYR A 12 -24.30 5.21 -11.25
N ASN A 13 -24.93 5.44 -10.11
CA ASN A 13 -25.49 6.77 -9.80
C ASN A 13 -25.61 6.98 -8.29
N VAL A 14 -24.90 7.99 -7.77
CA VAL A 14 -24.91 8.40 -6.35
C VAL A 14 -26.33 8.64 -5.75
N ASN A 15 -27.35 8.73 -6.58
CA ASN A 15 -28.73 8.94 -6.16
C ASN A 15 -29.57 7.66 -6.09
N ASN A 16 -29.05 6.52 -6.53
CA ASN A 16 -29.76 5.23 -6.55
C ASN A 16 -29.20 4.23 -5.52
N LYS A 17 -28.93 4.67 -4.28
CA LYS A 17 -28.52 3.78 -3.21
C LYS A 17 -29.63 2.79 -2.88
N ILE A 18 -29.33 1.49 -3.00
CA ILE A 18 -30.13 0.46 -2.31
C ILE A 18 -29.55 0.36 -0.90
N GLU A 19 -30.27 0.85 0.08
CA GLU A 19 -29.81 0.83 1.48
C GLU A 19 -30.18 -0.50 2.18
N ASN A 20 -31.20 -1.19 1.66
CA ASN A 20 -31.76 -2.37 2.30
C ASN A 20 -32.14 -3.45 1.28
N LEU A 21 -31.78 -4.70 1.57
CA LEU A 21 -32.33 -5.88 0.91
C LEU A 21 -33.43 -6.47 1.79
N ARG A 22 -34.65 -6.60 1.26
CA ARG A 22 -35.77 -7.24 1.95
C ARG A 22 -36.03 -8.62 1.31
N PHE A 23 -35.92 -9.64 2.13
CA PHE A 23 -36.23 -11.02 1.72
C PHE A 23 -37.71 -11.36 1.92
N TYR A 24 -38.15 -12.42 1.24
CA TYR A 24 -39.55 -12.87 1.28
C TYR A 24 -40.01 -13.33 2.69
N ASP A 25 -39.11 -13.80 3.51
CA ASP A 25 -39.35 -14.20 4.91
C ASP A 25 -39.45 -13.01 5.87
N GLY A 26 -39.32 -11.78 5.35
CA GLY A 26 -39.38 -10.55 6.12
C GLY A 26 -38.04 -10.09 6.66
N THR A 27 -36.96 -10.84 6.45
CA THR A 27 -35.59 -10.42 6.81
C THR A 27 -35.22 -9.14 6.07
N ILE A 28 -34.65 -8.19 6.80
CA ILE A 28 -34.06 -6.96 6.24
C ILE A 28 -32.57 -6.98 6.53
N VAL A 29 -31.76 -6.84 5.49
CA VAL A 29 -30.32 -6.62 5.60
C VAL A 29 -30.03 -5.19 5.17
N HIS A 30 -29.44 -4.41 6.07
CA HIS A 30 -28.93 -3.09 5.77
C HIS A 30 -27.54 -3.25 5.11
N LEU A 31 -27.36 -2.73 3.91
CA LEU A 31 -26.06 -2.86 3.21
C LEU A 31 -24.96 -2.03 3.88
N SER A 32 -25.33 -1.05 4.71
CA SER A 32 -24.39 -0.35 5.57
C SER A 32 -23.84 -1.17 6.72
N ASP A 33 -24.40 -2.35 6.99
CA ASP A 33 -24.07 -3.18 8.15
C ASP A 33 -23.33 -4.47 7.75
N ILE A 34 -22.84 -4.54 6.54
CA ILE A 34 -22.09 -5.70 6.00
C ILE A 34 -20.94 -5.24 5.12
N GLY A 35 -19.85 -5.99 5.16
CA GLY A 35 -18.75 -5.88 4.19
C GLY A 35 -19.21 -6.25 2.78
N LEU A 36 -18.68 -5.57 1.79
CA LEU A 36 -19.06 -5.71 0.39
C LEU A 36 -17.95 -6.41 -0.40
N THR A 37 -18.32 -7.17 -1.41
CA THR A 37 -17.42 -7.55 -2.49
C THR A 37 -17.83 -6.77 -3.72
N LEU A 38 -16.99 -5.81 -4.13
CA LEU A 38 -17.24 -4.91 -5.24
C LEU A 38 -16.35 -5.30 -6.42
N GLN A 39 -16.93 -5.34 -7.61
CA GLN A 39 -16.18 -5.58 -8.82
C GLN A 39 -16.60 -4.57 -9.87
N GLN A 40 -15.65 -3.82 -10.38
CA GLN A 40 -15.87 -2.71 -11.32
C GLN A 40 -15.61 -3.16 -12.77
N THR A 41 -15.55 -2.20 -13.67
CA THR A 41 -15.30 -2.42 -15.09
C THR A 41 -13.83 -2.13 -15.45
N ASP A 42 -13.51 -2.01 -16.73
CA ASP A 42 -12.20 -1.57 -17.21
C ASP A 42 -12.25 -0.08 -17.61
N ALA A 43 -13.05 0.73 -16.93
CA ALA A 43 -13.19 2.16 -17.18
C ALA A 43 -12.89 2.94 -15.90
N GLN A 44 -12.42 4.16 -16.02
CA GLN A 44 -12.19 5.04 -14.88
C GLN A 44 -13.45 5.22 -14.03
N GLU A 45 -13.35 4.88 -12.75
CA GLU A 45 -14.47 4.85 -11.81
C GLU A 45 -14.12 5.49 -10.45
N SER A 46 -15.15 5.77 -9.67
CA SER A 46 -15.00 6.15 -8.26
C SER A 46 -15.76 5.16 -7.40
N VAL A 47 -15.04 4.41 -6.58
CA VAL A 47 -15.56 3.29 -5.81
C VAL A 47 -15.54 3.61 -4.32
N TYR A 48 -16.62 3.29 -3.63
CA TYR A 48 -16.74 3.52 -2.19
C TYR A 48 -17.13 2.23 -1.50
N GLY A 49 -16.33 1.79 -0.58
CA GLY A 49 -16.62 0.72 0.36
C GLY A 49 -17.65 1.13 1.42
N SER A 50 -17.78 0.30 2.42
CA SER A 50 -18.74 0.45 3.52
C SER A 50 -18.05 0.94 4.82
N GLY A 51 -18.48 0.51 5.98
CA GLY A 51 -17.78 0.69 7.27
C GLY A 51 -17.44 -0.66 7.89
N PHE A 52 -17.26 -1.69 7.06
CA PHE A 52 -16.96 -3.08 7.41
C PHE A 52 -15.96 -3.63 6.40
N ASP A 53 -15.34 -4.74 6.71
CA ASP A 53 -14.34 -5.39 5.89
C ASP A 53 -14.88 -5.67 4.46
N ASP A 54 -14.33 -4.98 3.47
CA ASP A 54 -14.73 -5.05 2.07
C ASP A 54 -13.65 -5.73 1.21
N VAL A 55 -14.05 -6.26 0.06
CA VAL A 55 -13.13 -6.69 -1.01
C VAL A 55 -13.50 -5.94 -2.28
N ILE A 56 -12.58 -5.10 -2.78
CA ILE A 56 -12.83 -4.21 -3.90
C ILE A 56 -11.85 -4.56 -5.04
N HIS A 57 -12.39 -4.78 -6.25
CA HIS A 57 -11.62 -4.93 -7.48
C HIS A 57 -12.02 -3.81 -8.45
N ALA A 58 -11.15 -2.84 -8.66
CA ALA A 58 -11.38 -1.74 -9.59
C ALA A 58 -11.15 -2.19 -11.04
N ASN A 59 -10.24 -3.09 -11.32
CA ASN A 59 -9.85 -3.75 -12.56
C ASN A 59 -9.01 -2.90 -13.52
N GLY A 60 -9.56 -1.97 -14.23
CA GLY A 60 -8.78 -1.18 -15.18
C GLY A 60 -9.37 0.19 -15.46
N GLY A 61 -8.53 1.11 -15.92
CA GLY A 61 -8.82 2.53 -15.93
C GLY A 61 -8.16 3.21 -14.75
N ASP A 62 -8.07 4.51 -14.73
CA ASP A 62 -7.48 5.29 -13.64
C ASP A 62 -8.56 5.51 -12.57
N ASP A 63 -8.56 4.66 -11.53
CA ASP A 63 -9.65 4.57 -10.57
C ASP A 63 -9.35 5.34 -9.26
N VAL A 64 -10.41 5.70 -8.56
CA VAL A 64 -10.31 6.28 -7.20
C VAL A 64 -11.15 5.44 -6.25
N VAL A 65 -10.49 4.80 -5.27
CA VAL A 65 -11.14 3.86 -4.36
C VAL A 65 -11.02 4.34 -2.91
N TRP A 66 -12.13 4.28 -2.18
CA TRP A 66 -12.20 4.51 -0.74
C TRP A 66 -12.74 3.27 -0.04
N GLY A 67 -11.93 2.57 0.76
CA GLY A 67 -12.35 1.46 1.62
C GLY A 67 -13.28 1.93 2.73
N LYS A 68 -12.89 2.98 3.44
CA LYS A 68 -13.52 3.70 4.55
C LYS A 68 -13.19 3.12 5.91
N GLY A 69 -13.79 2.05 6.31
CA GLY A 69 -13.54 1.47 7.62
C GLY A 69 -13.91 0.00 7.67
N GLY A 70 -13.23 -0.73 8.48
CA GLY A 70 -13.11 -2.18 8.42
C GLY A 70 -11.71 -2.54 7.91
N ASN A 71 -11.38 -3.81 7.86
CA ASN A 71 -10.13 -4.27 7.27
C ASN A 71 -10.39 -4.65 5.81
N ASP A 72 -10.03 -3.75 4.91
CA ASP A 72 -10.39 -3.85 3.50
C ASP A 72 -9.29 -4.51 2.66
N ILE A 73 -9.67 -5.15 1.57
CA ILE A 73 -8.74 -5.62 0.54
C ILE A 73 -9.09 -4.90 -0.77
N ILE A 74 -8.16 -4.07 -1.26
CA ILE A 74 -8.37 -3.23 -2.43
C ILE A 74 -7.37 -3.58 -3.52
N TYR A 75 -7.88 -3.89 -4.72
CA TYR A 75 -7.12 -4.10 -5.93
C TYR A 75 -7.46 -3.00 -6.93
N GLY A 76 -6.50 -2.14 -7.29
CA GLY A 76 -6.61 -1.15 -8.34
C GLY A 76 -6.70 -1.83 -9.70
N GLY A 77 -5.62 -2.41 -10.15
CA GLY A 77 -5.62 -3.24 -11.35
C GLY A 77 -4.71 -2.74 -12.45
N ALA A 78 -5.23 -2.11 -13.47
CA ALA A 78 -4.43 -1.55 -14.54
C ALA A 78 -4.87 -0.10 -14.83
N GLY A 79 -3.95 0.83 -14.80
CA GLY A 79 -4.17 2.28 -14.87
C GLY A 79 -3.50 2.96 -13.70
N ASP A 80 -3.51 4.26 -13.65
CA ASP A 80 -2.91 5.03 -12.56
C ASP A 80 -4.00 5.28 -11.48
N ASP A 81 -3.97 4.47 -10.41
CA ASP A 81 -5.03 4.39 -9.42
C ASP A 81 -4.74 5.22 -8.15
N ASP A 82 -5.80 5.73 -7.49
CA ASP A 82 -5.75 6.38 -6.16
C ASP A 82 -6.53 5.49 -5.16
N LEU A 83 -5.81 4.74 -4.33
CA LEU A 83 -6.37 3.78 -3.39
C LEU A 83 -6.24 4.27 -1.96
N ARG A 84 -7.34 4.24 -1.19
CA ARG A 84 -7.41 4.69 0.19
C ARG A 84 -8.11 3.67 1.07
N GLY A 85 -7.40 3.11 2.06
CA GLY A 85 -7.96 2.21 3.07
C GLY A 85 -8.84 2.97 4.05
N GLU A 86 -8.36 4.11 4.54
CA GLU A 86 -8.92 5.02 5.55
C GLU A 86 -8.82 4.45 6.97
N GLY A 87 -9.57 3.47 7.40
CA GLY A 87 -9.49 3.03 8.79
C GLY A 87 -9.77 1.56 9.05
N GLY A 88 -8.83 0.87 9.61
CA GLY A 88 -8.73 -0.57 9.82
C GLY A 88 -7.35 -1.03 9.42
N ASN A 89 -7.12 -2.32 9.36
CA ASN A 89 -5.87 -2.88 8.86
C ASN A 89 -6.12 -3.34 7.43
N ASP A 90 -5.68 -2.56 6.46
CA ASP A 90 -6.05 -2.69 5.08
C ASP A 90 -4.94 -3.35 4.22
N GLU A 91 -5.35 -4.00 3.12
CA GLU A 91 -4.43 -4.53 2.11
C GLU A 91 -4.69 -3.81 0.78
N LEU A 92 -3.75 -2.98 0.32
CA LEU A 92 -3.83 -2.20 -0.90
C LEU A 92 -2.86 -2.73 -1.94
N TYR A 93 -3.38 -3.07 -3.11
CA TYR A 93 -2.63 -3.55 -4.28
C TYR A 93 -2.90 -2.61 -5.46
N GLY A 94 -1.94 -1.78 -5.84
CA GLY A 94 -2.04 -0.87 -6.98
C GLY A 94 -2.22 -1.66 -8.27
N GLY A 95 -1.18 -2.30 -8.73
CA GLY A 95 -1.25 -3.20 -9.87
C GLY A 95 -0.29 -2.85 -10.98
N ALA A 96 -0.76 -2.29 -12.06
CA ALA A 96 0.06 -1.83 -13.18
C ALA A 96 -0.32 -0.40 -13.56
N GLY A 97 0.62 0.51 -13.52
CA GLY A 97 0.48 1.95 -13.67
C GLY A 97 1.21 2.66 -12.56
N ASP A 98 1.26 3.97 -12.57
CA ASP A 98 1.86 4.77 -11.52
C ASP A 98 0.77 5.10 -10.48
N ASP A 99 0.72 4.31 -9.39
CA ASP A 99 -0.37 4.29 -8.42
C ASP A 99 -0.09 5.15 -7.18
N ASN A 100 -1.17 5.65 -6.52
CA ASN A 100 -1.11 6.32 -5.23
C ASN A 100 -1.85 5.48 -4.17
N LEU A 101 -1.14 5.01 -3.15
CA LEU A 101 -1.68 4.17 -2.09
C LEU A 101 -1.59 4.87 -0.73
N TYR A 102 -2.73 4.98 -0.05
CA TYR A 102 -2.86 5.56 1.30
C TYR A 102 -3.51 4.52 2.21
N GLY A 103 -2.74 3.99 3.19
CA GLY A 103 -3.25 3.02 4.17
C GLY A 103 -4.31 3.67 5.07
N GLY A 104 -3.89 4.59 5.90
CA GLY A 104 -4.77 5.35 6.77
C GLY A 104 -4.51 5.10 8.26
N ASN A 105 -5.53 4.74 9.03
CA ASN A 105 -5.33 4.34 10.41
C ASN A 105 -5.32 2.82 10.54
N GLY A 106 -4.27 2.26 11.07
CA GLY A 106 -4.15 0.83 11.33
C GLY A 106 -2.85 0.26 10.79
N ASP A 107 -2.62 -1.01 11.01
CA ASP A 107 -1.41 -1.69 10.51
C ASP A 107 -1.70 -2.20 9.09
N ASP A 108 -1.24 -1.49 8.07
CA ASP A 108 -1.62 -1.69 6.68
C ASP A 108 -0.56 -2.45 5.86
N ILE A 109 -0.98 -3.03 4.74
CA ILE A 109 -0.08 -3.64 3.75
C ILE A 109 -0.26 -2.92 2.42
N LEU A 110 0.81 -2.32 1.90
CA LEU A 110 0.82 -1.59 0.65
C LEU A 110 1.75 -2.28 -0.35
N PHE A 111 1.24 -2.52 -1.54
CA PHE A 111 1.97 -3.06 -2.68
C PHE A 111 1.62 -2.26 -3.94
N GLY A 112 2.55 -1.42 -4.40
CA GLY A 112 2.35 -0.63 -5.62
C GLY A 112 2.15 -1.53 -6.83
N GLY A 113 3.11 -2.38 -7.11
CA GLY A 113 3.09 -3.28 -8.25
C GLY A 113 4.04 -2.81 -9.33
N ALA A 114 3.62 -2.82 -10.60
CA ALA A 114 4.48 -2.42 -11.70
C ALA A 114 4.20 -0.96 -12.10
N GLY A 115 5.18 -0.10 -11.90
CA GLY A 115 5.08 1.34 -12.14
C GLY A 115 6.06 2.13 -11.29
N ASN A 116 5.83 3.41 -11.11
CA ASN A 116 6.54 4.19 -10.12
C ASN A 116 5.50 4.72 -9.15
N ASP A 117 5.34 3.99 -8.05
CA ASP A 117 4.22 4.14 -7.16
C ASP A 117 4.54 5.07 -5.98
N ASP A 118 3.53 5.80 -5.52
CA ASP A 118 3.60 6.63 -4.33
C ASP A 118 2.82 5.96 -3.19
N MET A 119 3.50 5.57 -2.11
CA MET A 119 2.92 4.84 -0.98
C MET A 119 3.05 5.61 0.33
N ASN A 120 1.96 5.67 1.09
CA ASN A 120 1.90 6.28 2.41
C ASN A 120 1.04 5.42 3.35
N GLY A 121 1.65 4.77 4.34
CA GLY A 121 0.92 3.97 5.34
C GLY A 121 0.09 4.81 6.29
N GLU A 122 0.55 6.04 6.59
CA GLU A 122 -0.02 6.98 7.56
C GLU A 122 0.12 6.49 9.00
N ASP A 123 -0.98 6.27 9.76
CA ASP A 123 -0.93 5.92 11.20
C ASP A 123 -0.92 4.40 11.40
N GLY A 124 0.14 3.85 11.98
CA GLY A 124 0.21 2.43 12.32
C GLY A 124 1.61 1.87 12.18
N ARG A 125 1.68 0.57 12.07
CA ARG A 125 2.88 -0.16 11.70
C ARG A 125 2.66 -0.84 10.37
N ASP A 126 3.13 -0.23 9.31
CA ASP A 126 2.80 -0.61 7.96
C ASP A 126 3.84 -1.52 7.32
N ILE A 127 3.41 -2.26 6.32
CA ILE A 127 4.27 -3.12 5.53
C ILE A 127 4.20 -2.68 4.07
N TYR A 128 5.34 -2.24 3.55
CA TYR A 128 5.54 -1.94 2.14
C TYR A 128 6.19 -3.14 1.46
N LEU A 129 5.53 -3.70 0.46
CA LEU A 129 6.05 -4.82 -0.33
C LEU A 129 6.74 -4.30 -1.58
N TYR A 130 7.91 -4.86 -1.91
CA TYR A 130 8.64 -4.54 -3.13
C TYR A 130 9.25 -5.79 -3.77
N ASN A 131 9.04 -6.00 -5.06
CA ASN A 131 9.63 -7.10 -5.83
C ASN A 131 10.48 -6.60 -7.00
N LEU A 132 11.23 -7.50 -7.60
CA LEU A 132 11.97 -7.18 -8.83
C LEU A 132 11.01 -6.88 -9.98
N GLY A 133 11.17 -5.72 -10.59
CA GLY A 133 10.37 -5.26 -11.73
C GLY A 133 9.23 -4.35 -11.34
N ASP A 134 9.05 -4.03 -10.05
CA ASP A 134 8.00 -3.11 -9.61
C ASP A 134 8.25 -1.67 -10.06
N GLY A 135 9.49 -1.24 -10.26
CA GLY A 135 9.84 0.11 -10.71
C GLY A 135 10.62 0.89 -9.68
N LEU A 136 10.49 2.20 -9.68
CA LEU A 136 11.10 3.08 -8.69
C LEU A 136 10.02 3.75 -7.86
N ASP A 137 9.69 3.14 -6.72
CA ASP A 137 8.58 3.60 -5.89
C ASP A 137 9.04 4.59 -4.83
N THR A 138 8.10 5.43 -4.38
CA THR A 138 8.33 6.40 -3.32
C THR A 138 7.50 6.07 -2.09
N ILE A 139 8.14 6.00 -0.92
CA ILE A 139 7.47 5.88 0.36
C ILE A 139 7.49 7.24 1.04
N TYR A 140 6.29 7.78 1.26
CA TYR A 140 6.04 8.95 2.09
C TYR A 140 5.54 8.47 3.44
N ASP A 141 6.30 8.64 4.47
CA ASP A 141 5.84 8.28 5.80
C ASP A 141 6.39 9.23 6.83
N GLY A 142 5.53 10.12 7.30
CA GLY A 142 5.90 11.24 8.16
C GLY A 142 5.24 11.25 9.53
N VAL A 143 4.28 10.40 9.84
CA VAL A 143 3.47 10.56 11.07
C VAL A 143 3.08 9.23 11.73
N SER A 144 3.88 8.18 11.63
CA SER A 144 3.54 6.95 12.33
C SER A 144 3.77 7.02 13.85
N SER A 145 3.05 6.23 14.62
CA SER A 145 3.20 6.15 16.07
C SER A 145 4.62 5.68 16.46
N LYS A 146 5.19 6.30 17.48
CA LYS A 146 6.62 6.22 17.84
C LYS A 146 7.14 4.87 18.32
N GLU A 147 6.35 3.82 18.40
CA GLU A 147 6.73 2.62 19.16
C GLU A 147 7.19 1.43 18.32
N GLU A 148 6.67 1.23 17.11
CA GLU A 148 7.09 0.13 16.23
C GLU A 148 7.27 0.64 14.79
N GLY A 149 8.47 0.50 14.24
CA GLY A 149 8.79 0.98 12.90
C GLY A 149 8.15 0.13 11.80
N ASP A 150 7.84 0.76 10.70
CA ASP A 150 7.31 0.10 9.52
C ASP A 150 8.31 -0.86 8.90
N ILE A 151 7.78 -1.76 8.10
CA ILE A 151 8.56 -2.80 7.45
C ILE A 151 8.56 -2.56 5.94
N ILE A 152 9.74 -2.50 5.36
CA ILE A 152 9.94 -2.64 3.92
C ILE A 152 10.36 -4.08 3.67
N ARG A 153 9.47 -4.84 3.05
CA ARG A 153 9.70 -6.26 2.76
C ARG A 153 10.02 -6.48 1.30
N PHE A 154 11.22 -6.98 1.05
CA PHE A 154 11.68 -7.35 -0.27
C PHE A 154 11.30 -8.79 -0.61
N GLY A 155 10.82 -8.99 -1.83
CA GLY A 155 10.46 -10.29 -2.37
C GLY A 155 11.67 -11.19 -2.69
N GLU A 156 11.37 -12.38 -3.21
CA GLU A 156 12.42 -13.34 -3.58
C GLU A 156 13.36 -12.79 -4.65
N GLY A 157 14.64 -13.09 -4.52
CA GLY A 157 15.68 -12.68 -5.47
C GLY A 157 16.26 -11.31 -5.21
N ILE A 158 15.83 -10.61 -4.16
CA ILE A 158 16.46 -9.37 -3.68
C ILE A 158 17.19 -9.67 -2.38
N SER A 159 18.47 -9.36 -2.35
CA SER A 159 19.33 -9.44 -1.18
C SER A 159 19.93 -8.08 -0.84
N LEU A 160 20.51 -7.97 0.34
CA LEU A 160 21.18 -6.74 0.75
C LEU A 160 22.31 -6.32 -0.20
N ASP A 161 23.04 -7.28 -0.78
CA ASP A 161 24.13 -7.02 -1.69
C ASP A 161 23.69 -6.43 -3.04
N ASP A 162 22.40 -6.56 -3.38
CA ASP A 162 21.80 -6.00 -4.59
C ASP A 162 21.44 -4.52 -4.43
N ILE A 163 21.46 -3.98 -3.20
CA ILE A 163 21.02 -2.62 -2.90
C ILE A 163 22.21 -1.66 -2.79
N THR A 164 22.14 -0.56 -3.53
CA THR A 164 23.01 0.59 -3.37
C THR A 164 22.24 1.73 -2.73
N PHE A 165 22.77 2.31 -1.66
CA PHE A 165 22.17 3.44 -0.98
C PHE A 165 22.73 4.77 -1.50
N GLU A 166 21.85 5.68 -1.88
CA GLU A 166 22.16 7.04 -2.30
C GLU A 166 21.30 8.07 -1.56
N THR A 167 21.64 9.35 -1.65
CA THR A 167 20.84 10.43 -1.10
C THR A 167 20.79 11.62 -2.06
N ASP A 168 19.63 12.25 -2.13
CA ASP A 168 19.46 13.55 -2.79
C ASP A 168 19.54 14.74 -1.81
N GLY A 169 19.94 14.47 -0.57
CA GLY A 169 20.06 15.44 0.51
C GLY A 169 18.97 15.35 1.58
N SER A 170 17.74 14.97 1.24
CA SER A 170 16.64 14.80 2.19
C SER A 170 16.13 13.36 2.24
N SER A 171 16.16 12.66 1.13
CA SER A 171 15.62 11.32 0.96
C SER A 171 16.71 10.27 0.88
N LEU A 172 16.40 9.05 1.31
CA LEU A 172 17.23 7.87 1.11
C LEU A 172 16.74 7.11 -0.11
N LYS A 173 17.58 6.94 -1.12
CA LYS A 173 17.30 6.16 -2.31
C LYS A 173 17.99 4.79 -2.19
N MET A 174 17.25 3.73 -2.38
CA MET A 174 17.71 2.35 -2.47
C MET A 174 17.60 1.88 -3.92
N ILE A 175 18.73 1.75 -4.61
CA ILE A 175 18.80 1.37 -6.03
C ILE A 175 19.13 -0.10 -6.11
N LEU A 176 18.36 -0.86 -6.89
CA LEU A 176 18.59 -2.29 -7.09
C LEU A 176 19.52 -2.54 -8.29
N ASN A 177 20.54 -3.38 -8.08
CA ASN A 177 21.47 -3.84 -9.09
C ASN A 177 22.13 -2.72 -9.93
N GLY A 178 22.14 -1.48 -9.38
CA GLY A 178 22.64 -0.30 -10.09
C GLY A 178 21.71 0.22 -11.20
N ASP A 179 20.48 -0.25 -11.26
CA ASP A 179 19.44 0.24 -12.17
C ASP A 179 18.62 1.34 -11.49
N GLU A 180 18.83 2.60 -11.88
CA GLU A 180 18.19 3.77 -11.28
C GLU A 180 16.67 3.82 -11.52
N THR A 181 16.12 2.93 -12.32
CA THR A 181 14.68 2.78 -12.55
C THR A 181 14.03 1.73 -11.67
N GLN A 182 14.81 1.11 -10.77
CA GLN A 182 14.36 0.05 -9.88
C GLN A 182 14.80 0.33 -8.46
N GLY A 183 13.88 0.29 -7.52
CA GLY A 183 14.16 0.46 -6.10
C GLY A 183 13.15 1.30 -5.36
N LEU A 184 13.59 1.91 -4.27
CA LEU A 184 12.73 2.67 -3.36
C LEU A 184 13.34 4.02 -3.00
N ILE A 185 12.51 5.03 -2.86
CA ILE A 185 12.86 6.36 -2.33
C ILE A 185 12.11 6.54 -1.01
N LEU A 186 12.84 6.64 0.11
CA LEU A 186 12.24 7.03 1.38
C LEU A 186 12.32 8.56 1.52
N GLN A 187 11.19 9.22 1.36
CA GLN A 187 11.08 10.67 1.43
C GLN A 187 11.37 11.18 2.86
N SER A 188 12.02 12.33 2.93
CA SER A 188 12.32 13.01 4.21
C SER A 188 13.15 12.19 5.21
N PHE A 189 13.77 11.08 4.82
CA PHE A 189 14.53 10.17 5.69
C PHE A 189 15.61 10.89 6.53
N PHE A 190 16.27 11.89 5.96
CA PHE A 190 17.30 12.68 6.65
C PHE A 190 16.77 13.96 7.30
N ASN A 191 15.46 14.16 7.33
CA ASN A 191 14.89 15.29 8.04
C ASN A 191 15.17 15.15 9.55
N THR A 192 15.86 16.12 10.14
CA THR A 192 16.28 16.07 11.56
C THR A 192 15.14 16.24 12.54
N TYR A 193 13.97 16.64 12.06
CA TYR A 193 12.78 16.88 12.89
C TYR A 193 11.81 15.71 12.93
N ASP A 194 12.04 14.71 12.08
CA ASP A 194 11.18 13.53 11.97
C ASP A 194 11.99 12.24 12.13
N ASP A 195 11.98 11.70 13.36
CA ASP A 195 12.63 10.42 13.63
C ASP A 195 11.82 9.22 13.11
N ASN A 196 10.54 9.44 12.75
CA ASN A 196 9.67 8.36 12.27
C ASN A 196 10.04 7.90 10.87
N ALA A 197 10.41 8.83 9.98
CA ALA A 197 10.89 8.48 8.64
C ALA A 197 12.09 7.50 8.67
N LYS A 198 12.86 7.49 9.77
CA LYS A 198 14.04 6.62 9.97
C LYS A 198 13.71 5.29 10.63
N ASN A 199 12.54 5.17 11.28
CA ASN A 199 12.17 3.96 12.02
C ASN A 199 11.59 2.90 11.09
N LYS A 200 12.38 2.48 10.09
CA LYS A 200 12.03 1.45 9.12
C LYS A 200 12.90 0.22 9.30
N VAL A 201 12.31 -0.95 9.09
CA VAL A 201 13.00 -2.23 9.08
C VAL A 201 12.98 -2.79 7.67
N LEU A 202 14.15 -2.99 7.08
CA LEU A 202 14.30 -3.75 5.85
C LEU A 202 14.23 -5.24 6.18
N GLU A 203 13.35 -5.98 5.56
CA GLU A 203 13.18 -7.43 5.72
C GLU A 203 13.36 -8.12 4.37
N PHE A 204 14.28 -9.08 4.30
CA PHE A 204 14.61 -9.82 3.09
C PHE A 204 14.05 -11.25 3.15
N ALA A 205 13.82 -11.87 2.00
CA ALA A 205 13.26 -13.22 1.89
C ALA A 205 14.14 -14.31 2.57
N ASP A 206 15.45 -14.08 2.72
CA ASP A 206 16.37 -14.97 3.44
C ASP A 206 16.28 -14.86 4.97
N GLY A 207 15.45 -13.95 5.48
CA GLY A 207 15.25 -13.65 6.89
C GLY A 207 16.18 -12.57 7.45
N THR A 208 17.05 -11.98 6.63
CA THR A 208 17.88 -10.83 7.03
C THR A 208 16.99 -9.63 7.37
N LYS A 209 17.29 -8.95 8.48
CA LYS A 209 16.58 -7.75 8.92
C LYS A 209 17.55 -6.64 9.29
N ILE A 210 17.28 -5.43 8.82
CA ILE A 210 18.10 -4.24 9.10
C ILE A 210 17.20 -3.12 9.59
N ASN A 211 17.47 -2.62 10.78
CA ASN A 211 16.77 -1.44 11.30
C ASN A 211 17.53 -0.17 10.90
N LEU A 212 16.92 0.67 10.09
CA LEU A 212 17.54 1.88 9.55
C LEU A 212 17.75 2.98 10.61
N LEU A 213 17.01 2.97 11.72
CA LEU A 213 17.22 3.91 12.82
C LEU A 213 18.52 3.61 13.59
N THR A 214 18.80 2.33 13.84
CA THR A 214 19.99 1.89 14.59
C THR A 214 21.21 1.69 13.69
N ASN A 215 20.99 1.36 12.44
CA ASN A 215 22.01 1.13 11.41
C ASN A 215 21.75 1.99 10.17
N PRO A 216 21.84 3.33 10.28
CA PRO A 216 21.62 4.19 9.13
C PRO A 216 22.74 3.97 8.10
N PRO A 217 22.40 3.91 6.80
CA PRO A 217 23.42 3.80 5.76
C PRO A 217 24.38 4.99 5.82
N SER A 218 25.69 4.70 5.78
CA SER A 218 26.68 5.75 5.69
C SER A 218 26.69 6.35 4.28
N LEU A 219 26.59 7.67 4.19
CA LEU A 219 26.38 8.44 2.96
C LEU A 219 27.58 8.47 1.98
N SER A 220 28.57 7.58 2.13
CA SER A 220 29.64 7.43 1.16
C SER A 220 29.41 6.14 0.38
N SER A 221 28.78 6.22 -0.81
CA SER A 221 28.69 5.18 -1.87
C SER A 221 29.23 3.79 -1.45
N GLN A 222 28.58 3.15 -0.47
CA GLN A 222 28.99 1.84 0.05
C GLN A 222 27.89 0.83 -0.27
N ASN A 223 28.32 -0.39 -0.64
CA ASN A 223 27.41 -1.52 -0.75
C ASN A 223 26.77 -1.79 0.61
N ALA A 224 25.50 -2.18 0.59
CA ALA A 224 24.73 -2.42 1.80
C ALA A 224 25.33 -3.44 2.77
N SER A 225 26.19 -4.34 2.32
CA SER A 225 26.95 -5.30 3.16
C SER A 225 27.80 -4.64 4.26
N ASP A 226 28.17 -3.35 4.09
CA ASP A 226 28.93 -2.63 5.12
C ASP A 226 28.06 -2.25 6.34
N LEU A 227 26.73 -2.31 6.21
CA LEU A 227 25.78 -2.06 7.31
C LEU A 227 25.75 -3.19 8.35
N LEU A 228 26.12 -4.42 7.95
CA LEU A 228 26.12 -5.57 8.85
C LEU A 228 27.35 -5.65 9.76
N THR A 229 28.36 -4.80 9.53
CA THR A 229 29.69 -4.87 10.21
C THR A 229 29.89 -3.76 11.25
N GLN A 230 28.90 -2.93 11.53
CA GLN A 230 28.89 -1.91 12.59
C GLN A 230 27.97 -2.34 13.76
#